data_04523eed607f775251edbb64e4cd7274
#
_entry.id   04523eed607f775251edbb64e4cd7274
#
_cell.length_a   1.000
_cell.length_b   1.000
_cell.length_c   1.000
_cell.angle_alpha   90.00
_cell.angle_beta   90.00
_cell.angle_gamma   90.00
#
_symmetry.space_group_name_H-M   'P 1'
#
loop_
_entity.id
_entity.type
_entity.pdbx_description
1 polymer ?
#
loop_
_entity_poly.entity_id
_entity_poly.type
_entity_poly.pdbx_seq_one_letter_code
_entity_poly.pdbx_strand_id
1 'polypeptide(L)'
;MRKLLLFTIALVFFLCAPVQAANVSTVKAAIVKHSIEMGVDPAIALSIAKTESGFRHEARSSHGAVGVFQLMPSTARRMGLNPYSLDDNIKGGIMYYKSMYKMFGSVELALAAYNAGPANVKKYRSVPPFGETRRFVSKIMTDYNHLKAHPDPAMIAARKGYPTIAQKSPAVISSGAKGIAKSPTMIAKTPVKAAPLPMAKIEQSRNLNVELLKGRPMEMDVKSQSVAI
;
A
#
# COMPACT_ATOMS: atom_id res chain seq x y z
N MET A 1 -11.16 -17.13 55.64
CA MET A 1 -11.47 -17.74 54.34
C MET A 1 -12.16 -16.78 53.36
N ARG A 2 -13.23 -16.06 53.71
CA ARG A 2 -13.92 -15.13 52.80
C ARG A 2 -13.01 -13.99 52.24
N LYS A 3 -12.12 -13.43 53.05
CA LYS A 3 -11.21 -12.35 52.62
C LYS A 3 -10.13 -12.85 51.66
N LEU A 4 -9.67 -14.11 51.84
CA LEU A 4 -8.69 -14.71 50.91
C LEU A 4 -9.32 -15.03 49.55
N LEU A 5 -10.60 -15.48 49.55
CA LEU A 5 -11.34 -15.75 48.32
C LEU A 5 -11.59 -14.47 47.48
N LEU A 6 -11.91 -13.37 48.16
CA LEU A 6 -12.09 -12.08 47.49
C LEU A 6 -10.78 -11.53 46.90
N PHE A 7 -9.65 -11.76 47.54
CA PHE A 7 -8.33 -11.36 47.06
C PHE A 7 -7.90 -12.19 45.84
N THR A 8 -8.19 -13.48 45.81
CA THR A 8 -7.91 -14.34 44.67
C THR A 8 -8.78 -13.98 43.44
N ILE A 9 -10.06 -13.67 43.66
CA ILE A 9 -10.97 -13.22 42.59
C ILE A 9 -10.51 -11.86 42.02
N ALA A 10 -10.13 -10.91 42.87
CA ALA A 10 -9.59 -9.61 42.42
C ALA A 10 -8.28 -9.75 41.64
N LEU A 11 -7.39 -10.67 42.06
CA LEU A 11 -6.12 -10.93 41.39
C LEU A 11 -6.33 -11.57 39.99
N VAL A 12 -7.30 -12.47 39.85
CA VAL A 12 -7.64 -13.10 38.57
C VAL A 12 -8.25 -12.07 37.61
N PHE A 13 -9.07 -11.15 38.10
CA PHE A 13 -9.59 -10.04 37.28
C PHE A 13 -8.49 -9.04 36.84
N PHE A 14 -7.45 -8.84 37.64
CA PHE A 14 -6.34 -7.95 37.29
C PHE A 14 -5.36 -8.58 36.31
N LEU A 15 -5.28 -9.91 36.21
CA LEU A 15 -4.44 -10.64 35.26
C LEU A 15 -5.11 -10.80 33.89
N CYS A 16 -6.42 -10.56 33.80
CA CYS A 16 -7.16 -10.57 32.53
C CYS A 16 -7.29 -9.15 31.96
N ALA A 17 -6.16 -8.43 31.86
CA ALA A 17 -6.16 -7.19 31.09
C ALA A 17 -6.63 -7.50 29.66
N PRO A 18 -7.66 -6.85 29.14
CA PRO A 18 -8.09 -7.09 27.77
C PRO A 18 -6.90 -6.80 26.85
N VAL A 19 -6.48 -7.80 26.08
CA VAL A 19 -5.57 -7.56 24.95
C VAL A 19 -6.29 -6.54 24.08
N GLN A 20 -5.86 -5.30 24.19
CA GLN A 20 -6.51 -4.19 23.53
C GLN A 20 -6.25 -4.37 22.03
N ALA A 21 -7.26 -4.80 21.30
CA ALA A 21 -7.22 -4.83 19.83
C ALA A 21 -6.80 -3.44 19.35
N ALA A 22 -5.79 -3.36 18.50
CA ALA A 22 -5.28 -2.09 18.01
C ALA A 22 -6.44 -1.29 17.41
N ASN A 23 -6.69 -0.10 17.91
CA ASN A 23 -7.76 0.75 17.43
C ASN A 23 -7.54 1.03 15.93
N VAL A 24 -8.61 0.92 15.13
CA VAL A 24 -8.57 1.14 13.67
C VAL A 24 -7.91 2.48 13.30
N SER A 25 -8.13 3.53 14.09
CA SER A 25 -7.48 4.82 13.84
C SER A 25 -5.96 4.77 14.00
N THR A 26 -5.45 4.03 14.99
CA THR A 26 -4.01 3.80 15.21
C THR A 26 -3.41 3.00 14.07
N VAL A 27 -4.10 1.94 13.62
CA VAL A 27 -3.66 1.13 12.47
C VAL A 27 -3.59 1.97 11.20
N LYS A 28 -4.62 2.78 10.91
CA LYS A 28 -4.62 3.69 9.76
C LYS A 28 -3.49 4.71 9.83
N ALA A 29 -3.24 5.31 11.00
CA ALA A 29 -2.13 6.24 11.19
C ALA A 29 -0.77 5.58 10.91
N ALA A 30 -0.55 4.34 11.39
CA ALA A 30 0.66 3.58 11.10
C ALA A 30 0.80 3.26 9.60
N ILE A 31 -0.28 2.87 8.92
CA ILE A 31 -0.28 2.64 7.47
C ILE A 31 0.12 3.91 6.73
N VAL A 32 -0.48 5.06 7.05
CA VAL A 32 -0.17 6.33 6.40
C VAL A 32 1.30 6.72 6.63
N LYS A 33 1.80 6.60 7.87
CA LYS A 33 3.19 6.87 8.21
C LYS A 33 4.14 6.03 7.35
N HIS A 34 4.02 4.71 7.39
CA HIS A 34 4.90 3.81 6.63
C HIS A 34 4.76 3.97 5.12
N SER A 35 3.56 4.30 4.62
CA SER A 35 3.37 4.59 3.20
C SER A 35 4.18 5.80 2.76
N ILE A 36 4.14 6.90 3.53
CA ILE A 36 4.91 8.12 3.25
C ILE A 36 6.41 7.82 3.30
N GLU A 37 6.89 7.15 4.36
CA GLU A 37 8.29 6.78 4.54
C GLU A 37 8.83 5.91 3.39
N MET A 38 7.99 5.04 2.84
CA MET A 38 8.34 4.14 1.73
C MET A 38 8.06 4.73 0.34
N GLY A 39 7.51 5.95 0.25
CA GLY A 39 7.16 6.59 -1.02
C GLY A 39 6.03 5.86 -1.77
N VAL A 40 5.05 5.33 -1.05
CA VAL A 40 3.82 4.74 -1.56
C VAL A 40 2.66 5.68 -1.25
N ASP A 41 1.72 5.84 -2.17
CA ASP A 41 0.52 6.65 -1.92
C ASP A 41 -0.29 6.05 -0.75
N PRO A 42 -0.51 6.78 0.36
CA PRO A 42 -1.28 6.26 1.49
C PRO A 42 -2.69 5.80 1.13
N ALA A 43 -3.32 6.41 0.12
CA ALA A 43 -4.65 6.04 -0.30
C ALA A 43 -4.71 4.60 -0.82
N ILE A 44 -3.70 4.15 -1.60
CA ILE A 44 -3.66 2.77 -2.09
C ILE A 44 -3.38 1.78 -0.96
N ALA A 45 -2.48 2.10 -0.03
CA ALA A 45 -2.16 1.23 1.10
C ALA A 45 -3.36 1.05 2.05
N LEU A 46 -4.09 2.14 2.34
CA LEU A 46 -5.34 2.08 3.10
C LEU A 46 -6.41 1.25 2.40
N SER A 47 -6.54 1.37 1.07
CA SER A 47 -7.52 0.61 0.28
C SER A 47 -7.22 -0.89 0.27
N ILE A 48 -5.93 -1.27 0.18
CA ILE A 48 -5.50 -2.66 0.31
C ILE A 48 -5.84 -3.19 1.70
N ALA A 49 -5.40 -2.52 2.76
CA ALA A 49 -5.61 -2.96 4.14
C ALA A 49 -7.11 -3.08 4.50
N LYS A 50 -7.95 -2.15 4.00
CA LYS A 50 -9.41 -2.21 4.14
C LYS A 50 -9.99 -3.46 3.48
N THR A 51 -9.52 -3.79 2.29
CA THR A 51 -10.02 -4.95 1.53
C THR A 51 -9.54 -6.27 2.10
N GLU A 52 -8.29 -6.34 2.56
CA GLU A 52 -7.65 -7.54 3.10
C GLU A 52 -8.23 -7.96 4.46
N SER A 53 -8.38 -7.02 5.38
CA SER A 53 -8.76 -7.36 6.76
C SER A 53 -9.78 -6.43 7.40
N GLY A 54 -10.15 -5.32 6.75
CA GLY A 54 -10.86 -4.23 7.42
C GLY A 54 -10.02 -3.60 8.54
N PHE A 55 -8.70 -3.54 8.37
CA PHE A 55 -7.72 -3.02 9.33
C PHE A 55 -7.52 -3.89 10.59
N ARG A 56 -7.96 -5.14 10.59
CA ARG A 56 -7.85 -6.04 11.75
C ARG A 56 -6.48 -6.72 11.77
N HIS A 57 -5.74 -6.49 12.84
CA HIS A 57 -4.42 -7.09 13.02
C HIS A 57 -4.48 -8.60 13.31
N GLU A 58 -5.51 -9.02 14.03
CA GLU A 58 -5.74 -10.41 14.41
C GLU A 58 -6.33 -11.26 13.27
N ALA A 59 -6.64 -10.67 12.12
CA ALA A 59 -7.21 -11.39 10.98
C ALA A 59 -6.31 -12.55 10.53
N ARG A 60 -6.93 -13.71 10.28
CA ARG A 60 -6.30 -14.92 9.76
C ARG A 60 -7.17 -15.49 8.65
N SER A 61 -6.56 -15.83 7.53
CA SER A 61 -7.28 -16.53 6.45
C SER A 61 -7.14 -18.04 6.59
N SER A 62 -8.03 -18.80 5.95
CA SER A 62 -7.95 -20.26 5.85
C SER A 62 -6.66 -20.75 5.17
N HIS A 63 -6.05 -19.91 4.33
CA HIS A 63 -4.79 -20.20 3.65
C HIS A 63 -3.54 -19.75 4.43
N GLY A 64 -3.72 -19.30 5.67
CA GLY A 64 -2.62 -18.91 6.56
C GLY A 64 -2.07 -17.50 6.36
N ALA A 65 -2.74 -16.64 5.58
CA ALA A 65 -2.41 -15.23 5.54
C ALA A 65 -2.77 -14.54 6.85
N VAL A 66 -1.99 -13.56 7.29
CA VAL A 66 -2.13 -12.96 8.61
C VAL A 66 -2.12 -11.44 8.59
N GLY A 67 -2.84 -10.83 9.52
CA GLY A 67 -2.77 -9.43 9.89
C GLY A 67 -3.47 -8.46 8.96
N VAL A 68 -3.15 -7.19 9.13
CA VAL A 68 -3.78 -6.06 8.44
C VAL A 68 -3.69 -6.18 6.91
N PHE A 69 -2.55 -6.61 6.39
CA PHE A 69 -2.27 -6.75 4.96
C PHE A 69 -2.38 -8.20 4.45
N GLN A 70 -2.90 -9.12 5.26
CA GLN A 70 -3.01 -10.54 4.92
C GLN A 70 -1.72 -11.09 4.29
N LEU A 71 -0.61 -10.84 4.99
CA LEU A 71 0.71 -11.23 4.50
C LEU A 71 0.96 -12.71 4.75
N MET A 72 1.37 -13.44 3.73
CA MET A 72 1.78 -14.84 3.90
C MET A 72 3.06 -14.90 4.75
N PRO A 73 3.13 -15.79 5.77
CA PRO A 73 4.32 -15.91 6.61
C PRO A 73 5.61 -16.21 5.85
N SER A 74 5.52 -16.97 4.76
CA SER A 74 6.65 -17.22 3.87
C SER A 74 7.14 -15.95 3.16
N THR A 75 6.23 -15.08 2.77
CA THR A 75 6.56 -13.78 2.15
C THR A 75 7.22 -12.85 3.16
N ALA A 76 6.69 -12.76 4.38
CA ALA A 76 7.28 -11.95 5.45
C ALA A 76 8.70 -12.42 5.81
N ARG A 77 8.91 -13.72 5.97
CA ARG A 77 10.25 -14.30 6.25
C ARG A 77 11.29 -13.94 5.19
N ARG A 78 10.92 -13.94 3.90
CA ARG A 78 11.83 -13.51 2.83
C ARG A 78 12.23 -12.04 2.91
N MET A 79 11.41 -11.22 3.55
CA MET A 79 11.68 -9.80 3.79
C MET A 79 12.33 -9.54 5.15
N GLY A 80 12.63 -10.59 5.94
CA GLY A 80 13.19 -10.45 7.29
C GLY A 80 12.20 -9.88 8.31
N LEU A 81 10.88 -10.03 8.08
CA LEU A 81 9.81 -9.43 8.88
C LEU A 81 9.03 -10.51 9.66
N ASN A 82 8.51 -10.12 10.81
CA ASN A 82 7.57 -10.90 11.60
C ASN A 82 6.11 -10.55 11.22
N PRO A 83 5.38 -11.41 10.49
CA PRO A 83 4.02 -11.08 10.04
C PRO A 83 3.02 -10.94 11.19
N TYR A 84 3.35 -11.41 12.38
CA TYR A 84 2.52 -11.32 13.59
C TYR A 84 2.73 -10.02 14.37
N SER A 85 3.76 -9.23 14.05
CA SER A 85 3.93 -7.86 14.52
C SER A 85 3.08 -6.92 13.68
N LEU A 86 2.34 -6.01 14.30
CA LEU A 86 1.53 -5.02 13.59
C LEU A 86 2.40 -4.15 12.66
N ASP A 87 3.51 -3.65 13.17
CA ASP A 87 4.42 -2.77 12.44
C ASP A 87 5.04 -3.48 11.24
N ASP A 88 5.55 -4.70 11.44
CA ASP A 88 6.15 -5.49 10.39
C ASP A 88 5.14 -5.97 9.35
N ASN A 89 3.90 -6.27 9.77
CA ASN A 89 2.83 -6.65 8.86
C ASN A 89 2.47 -5.50 7.91
N ILE A 90 2.36 -4.28 8.46
CA ILE A 90 2.10 -3.07 7.67
C ILE A 90 3.28 -2.80 6.71
N LYS A 91 4.52 -2.78 7.21
CA LYS A 91 5.71 -2.61 6.38
C LYS A 91 5.79 -3.64 5.27
N GLY A 92 5.61 -4.91 5.61
CA GLY A 92 5.68 -6.02 4.66
C GLY A 92 4.63 -5.92 3.56
N GLY A 93 3.38 -5.57 3.90
CA GLY A 93 2.31 -5.38 2.92
C GLY A 93 2.60 -4.23 1.95
N ILE A 94 3.08 -3.09 2.46
CA ILE A 94 3.46 -1.93 1.65
C ILE A 94 4.67 -2.26 0.76
N MET A 95 5.70 -2.93 1.30
CA MET A 95 6.88 -3.38 0.54
C MET A 95 6.49 -4.35 -0.58
N TYR A 96 5.58 -5.29 -0.29
CA TYR A 96 5.12 -6.26 -1.27
C TYR A 96 4.36 -5.57 -2.41
N TYR A 97 3.40 -4.69 -2.09
CA TYR A 97 2.72 -3.88 -3.09
C TYR A 97 3.70 -3.05 -3.94
N LYS A 98 4.63 -2.34 -3.30
CA LYS A 98 5.65 -1.53 -3.98
C LYS A 98 6.50 -2.37 -4.95
N SER A 99 6.83 -3.60 -4.56
CA SER A 99 7.57 -4.54 -5.42
C SER A 99 6.74 -4.96 -6.64
N MET A 100 5.45 -5.22 -6.46
CA MET A 100 4.54 -5.53 -7.57
C MET A 100 4.37 -4.32 -8.50
N TYR A 101 4.20 -3.12 -7.95
CA TYR A 101 4.11 -1.90 -8.75
C TYR A 101 5.38 -1.64 -9.56
N LYS A 102 6.56 -1.83 -8.95
CA LYS A 102 7.85 -1.74 -9.65
C LYS A 102 7.97 -2.74 -10.80
N MET A 103 7.40 -3.93 -10.63
CA MET A 103 7.46 -5.01 -11.64
C MET A 103 6.53 -4.78 -12.82
N PHE A 104 5.35 -4.23 -12.60
CA PHE A 104 4.27 -4.18 -13.60
C PHE A 104 3.94 -2.75 -14.09
N GLY A 105 4.35 -1.69 -13.39
CA GLY A 105 4.17 -0.29 -13.78
C GLY A 105 2.73 0.23 -13.77
N SER A 106 1.75 -0.59 -13.40
CA SER A 106 0.33 -0.25 -13.33
C SER A 106 -0.23 -0.62 -11.97
N VAL A 107 -1.10 0.23 -11.42
CA VAL A 107 -1.78 -0.02 -10.13
C VAL A 107 -2.62 -1.28 -10.21
N GLU A 108 -3.43 -1.42 -11.26
CA GLU A 108 -4.29 -2.58 -11.43
C GLU A 108 -3.49 -3.89 -11.56
N LEU A 109 -2.41 -3.89 -12.34
CA LEU A 109 -1.55 -5.08 -12.48
C LEU A 109 -0.79 -5.39 -11.20
N ALA A 110 -0.37 -4.36 -10.45
CA ALA A 110 0.27 -4.54 -9.15
C ALA A 110 -0.70 -5.16 -8.12
N LEU A 111 -1.94 -4.71 -8.08
CA LEU A 111 -3.00 -5.26 -7.23
C LEU A 111 -3.35 -6.70 -7.64
N ALA A 112 -3.45 -6.96 -8.96
CA ALA A 112 -3.67 -8.31 -9.46
C ALA A 112 -2.52 -9.25 -9.06
N ALA A 113 -1.27 -8.77 -9.14
CA ALA A 113 -0.10 -9.54 -8.72
C ALA A 113 -0.01 -9.71 -7.20
N TYR A 114 -0.48 -8.73 -6.43
CA TYR A 114 -0.59 -8.82 -4.98
C TYR A 114 -1.49 -10.00 -4.57
N ASN A 115 -2.67 -10.11 -5.19
CA ASN A 115 -3.66 -11.14 -4.88
C ASN A 115 -3.35 -12.48 -5.58
N ALA A 116 -3.18 -12.49 -6.90
CA ALA A 116 -3.03 -13.72 -7.68
C ALA A 116 -1.58 -14.21 -7.81
N GLY A 117 -0.61 -13.43 -7.34
CA GLY A 117 0.81 -13.69 -7.54
C GLY A 117 1.35 -13.18 -8.89
N PRO A 118 2.63 -12.72 -8.91
CA PRO A 118 3.24 -12.12 -10.10
C PRO A 118 3.38 -13.08 -11.29
N ALA A 119 3.50 -14.39 -11.05
CA ALA A 119 3.60 -15.39 -12.11
C ALA A 119 2.34 -15.43 -12.98
N ASN A 120 1.16 -15.33 -12.35
CA ASN A 120 -0.11 -15.32 -13.08
C ASN A 120 -0.26 -14.04 -13.91
N VAL A 121 0.08 -12.87 -13.38
CA VAL A 121 0.02 -11.62 -14.15
C VAL A 121 0.99 -11.65 -15.32
N LYS A 122 2.20 -12.18 -15.17
CA LYS A 122 3.14 -12.39 -16.28
C LYS A 122 2.60 -13.34 -17.33
N LYS A 123 1.99 -14.45 -16.92
CA LYS A 123 1.39 -15.46 -17.81
C LYS A 123 0.29 -14.85 -18.67
N TYR A 124 -0.65 -14.13 -18.05
CA TYR A 124 -1.80 -13.56 -18.74
C TYR A 124 -1.50 -12.20 -19.38
N ARG A 125 -0.40 -11.53 -19.02
CA ARG A 125 -0.04 -10.15 -19.43
C ARG A 125 -1.15 -9.12 -19.18
N SER A 126 -2.02 -9.41 -18.22
CA SER A 126 -3.19 -8.63 -17.83
C SER A 126 -3.64 -9.04 -16.44
N VAL A 127 -4.71 -8.41 -15.92
CA VAL A 127 -5.42 -8.94 -14.74
C VAL A 127 -5.93 -10.35 -15.08
N PRO A 128 -5.49 -11.39 -14.36
CA PRO A 128 -5.89 -12.77 -14.65
C PRO A 128 -7.42 -12.95 -14.64
N PRO A 129 -7.99 -13.88 -15.42
CA PRO A 129 -9.43 -14.09 -15.49
C PRO A 129 -10.00 -14.81 -14.26
N PHE A 130 -9.41 -14.63 -13.10
CA PHE A 130 -9.87 -15.16 -11.82
C PHE A 130 -10.91 -14.20 -11.21
N GLY A 131 -12.10 -14.71 -10.91
CA GLY A 131 -13.22 -13.92 -10.40
C GLY A 131 -12.87 -13.19 -9.09
N GLU A 132 -12.11 -13.84 -8.21
CA GLU A 132 -11.62 -13.24 -6.96
C GLU A 132 -10.69 -12.08 -7.24
N THR A 133 -9.67 -12.27 -8.07
CA THR A 133 -8.68 -11.22 -8.39
C THR A 133 -9.33 -10.02 -9.06
N ARG A 134 -10.27 -10.23 -9.98
CA ARG A 134 -11.00 -9.13 -10.62
C ARG A 134 -11.82 -8.33 -9.59
N ARG A 135 -12.52 -9.00 -8.68
CA ARG A 135 -13.27 -8.34 -7.60
C ARG A 135 -12.34 -7.58 -6.65
N PHE A 136 -11.20 -8.18 -6.29
CA PHE A 136 -10.19 -7.56 -5.45
C PHE A 136 -9.67 -6.26 -6.07
N VAL A 137 -9.22 -6.31 -7.33
CA VAL A 137 -8.74 -5.12 -8.05
C VAL A 137 -9.82 -4.06 -8.14
N SER A 138 -11.02 -4.40 -8.58
CA SER A 138 -12.14 -3.46 -8.74
C SER A 138 -12.49 -2.77 -7.42
N LYS A 139 -12.59 -3.53 -6.33
CA LYS A 139 -12.92 -2.98 -4.99
C LYS A 139 -11.84 -2.01 -4.51
N ILE A 140 -10.57 -2.36 -4.64
CA ILE A 140 -9.48 -1.49 -4.21
C ILE A 140 -9.40 -0.24 -5.06
N MET A 141 -9.56 -0.33 -6.37
CA MET A 141 -9.57 0.83 -7.25
C MET A 141 -10.71 1.79 -6.94
N THR A 142 -11.90 1.28 -6.60
CA THR A 142 -13.03 2.10 -6.14
C THR A 142 -12.69 2.83 -4.84
N ASP A 143 -12.19 2.12 -3.83
CA ASP A 143 -11.80 2.71 -2.55
C ASP A 143 -10.64 3.70 -2.72
N TYR A 144 -9.65 3.39 -3.55
CA TYR A 144 -8.53 4.26 -3.87
C TYR A 144 -8.97 5.59 -4.49
N ASN A 145 -9.82 5.54 -5.52
CA ASN A 145 -10.35 6.74 -6.17
C ASN A 145 -11.20 7.57 -5.21
N HIS A 146 -11.99 6.92 -4.35
CA HIS A 146 -12.74 7.61 -3.30
C HIS A 146 -11.81 8.33 -2.31
N LEU A 147 -10.74 7.68 -1.84
CA LEU A 147 -9.77 8.27 -0.90
C LEU A 147 -8.93 9.39 -1.54
N LYS A 148 -8.75 9.38 -2.86
CA LYS A 148 -8.12 10.50 -3.58
C LYS A 148 -9.01 11.74 -3.58
N ALA A 149 -10.31 11.56 -3.74
CA ALA A 149 -11.29 12.65 -3.70
C ALA A 149 -11.66 13.08 -2.26
N HIS A 150 -11.72 12.12 -1.33
CA HIS A 150 -12.13 12.31 0.07
C HIS A 150 -11.08 11.67 1.00
N PRO A 151 -9.98 12.38 1.30
CA PRO A 151 -8.88 11.84 2.10
C PRO A 151 -9.31 11.40 3.50
N ASP A 152 -8.82 10.23 3.93
CA ASP A 152 -9.03 9.73 5.30
C ASP A 152 -8.47 10.71 6.34
N PRO A 153 -9.09 10.86 7.53
CA PRO A 153 -8.57 11.69 8.60
C PRO A 153 -7.11 11.43 8.96
N ALA A 154 -6.64 10.19 8.90
CA ALA A 154 -5.24 9.84 9.14
C ALA A 154 -4.30 10.46 8.08
N MET A 155 -4.72 10.53 6.81
CA MET A 155 -3.97 11.19 5.74
C MET A 155 -3.91 12.71 5.95
N ILE A 156 -5.02 13.30 6.41
CA ILE A 156 -5.10 14.75 6.70
C ILE A 156 -4.19 15.08 7.88
N ALA A 157 -4.24 14.30 8.95
CA ALA A 157 -3.39 14.47 10.14
C ALA A 157 -1.90 14.38 9.79
N ALA A 158 -1.51 13.40 8.98
CA ALA A 158 -0.13 13.23 8.53
C ALA A 158 0.38 14.43 7.70
N ARG A 159 -0.45 15.02 6.85
CA ARG A 159 -0.08 16.23 6.07
C ARG A 159 0.23 17.43 6.97
N LYS A 160 -0.45 17.55 8.10
CA LYS A 160 -0.19 18.64 9.09
C LYS A 160 1.11 18.42 9.85
N GLY A 161 1.50 17.15 10.09
CA GLY A 161 2.71 16.79 10.82
C GLY A 161 4.00 16.77 9.97
N TYR A 162 3.87 16.67 8.65
CA TYR A 162 4.98 16.78 7.70
C TYR A 162 4.79 18.06 6.87
N PRO A 163 5.44 19.18 7.21
CA PRO A 163 5.40 20.36 6.37
C PRO A 163 6.03 20.00 5.02
N THR A 164 5.22 20.06 4.01
CA THR A 164 5.56 19.71 2.63
C THR A 164 6.66 20.64 2.12
N ILE A 165 7.86 20.11 1.86
CA ILE A 165 8.92 20.80 1.10
C ILE A 165 8.54 20.82 -0.41
N ALA A 166 7.29 20.99 -0.73
CA ALA A 166 6.85 21.01 -2.12
C ALA A 166 5.62 21.88 -2.32
N GLN A 167 5.80 23.17 -2.18
CA GLN A 167 5.07 24.18 -2.96
C GLN A 167 5.82 25.52 -2.88
N LYS A 168 7.00 25.55 -3.47
CA LYS A 168 7.54 26.81 -3.98
C LYS A 168 7.00 26.95 -5.40
N SER A 169 5.75 27.34 -5.53
CA SER A 169 5.26 27.95 -6.76
C SER A 169 6.10 29.18 -7.00
N PRO A 170 6.63 29.41 -8.22
CA PRO A 170 7.31 30.65 -8.51
C PRO A 170 6.32 31.80 -8.32
N ALA A 171 6.66 32.70 -7.40
CA ALA A 171 5.93 33.94 -7.21
C ALA A 171 5.84 34.65 -8.58
N VAL A 172 4.61 34.85 -9.05
CA VAL A 172 4.32 35.74 -10.15
C VAL A 172 4.70 37.13 -9.68
N ILE A 173 5.79 37.65 -10.20
CA ILE A 173 6.19 39.04 -10.03
C ILE A 173 5.18 39.87 -10.85
N SER A 174 4.21 40.44 -10.14
CA SER A 174 3.35 41.47 -10.68
C SER A 174 4.13 42.76 -10.71
N SER A 175 4.76 43.05 -11.85
CA SER A 175 5.16 44.42 -12.18
C SER A 175 4.20 44.96 -13.24
N GLY A 176 3.45 46.01 -12.85
CA GLY A 176 2.48 46.64 -13.70
C GLY A 176 3.14 47.35 -14.87
N ALA A 177 2.51 47.23 -16.04
CA ALA A 177 2.58 48.20 -17.10
C ALA A 177 1.27 48.18 -17.90
N LYS A 178 0.68 49.36 -17.99
CA LYS A 178 -0.50 49.70 -18.81
C LYS A 178 -0.24 49.50 -20.31
N GLY A 179 -1.25 49.09 -21.04
CA GLY A 179 -1.50 49.67 -22.33
C GLY A 179 -1.69 48.72 -23.52
N ILE A 180 -2.90 48.75 -24.04
CA ILE A 180 -3.30 48.73 -25.47
C ILE A 180 -3.58 47.37 -26.13
N ALA A 181 -4.84 47.27 -26.52
CA ALA A 181 -5.53 46.31 -27.34
C ALA A 181 -4.89 45.95 -28.70
N LYS A 182 -5.07 44.70 -29.10
CA LYS A 182 -5.67 44.27 -30.40
C LYS A 182 -5.50 42.75 -30.56
N SER A 183 -6.57 42.01 -30.65
CA SER A 183 -6.67 40.72 -31.35
C SER A 183 -6.64 41.01 -32.87
N PRO A 184 -6.38 40.06 -33.77
CA PRO A 184 -6.84 38.66 -33.73
C PRO A 184 -5.88 37.62 -34.37
N THR A 185 -6.35 36.38 -34.41
CA THR A 185 -6.21 35.36 -35.50
C THR A 185 -5.40 34.12 -35.18
N MET A 186 -6.14 33.03 -35.20
CA MET A 186 -5.83 31.60 -35.39
C MET A 186 -4.47 31.29 -36.02
N ILE A 187 -3.84 30.18 -35.62
CA ILE A 187 -3.52 28.99 -36.44
C ILE A 187 -2.52 28.06 -35.75
N ALA A 188 -2.84 26.77 -35.87
CA ALA A 188 -1.97 25.59 -35.94
C ALA A 188 -1.40 24.92 -34.68
N LYS A 189 -1.86 23.70 -34.56
CA LYS A 189 -1.34 22.54 -33.84
C LYS A 189 0.11 22.23 -34.18
N THR A 190 0.93 21.97 -33.18
CA THR A 190 2.06 21.02 -33.28
C THR A 190 2.27 20.29 -31.97
N PRO A 191 2.55 18.98 -31.98
CA PRO A 191 2.73 18.18 -30.76
C PRO A 191 4.14 18.37 -30.21
N VAL A 192 4.25 18.74 -28.94
CA VAL A 192 5.53 18.81 -28.24
C VAL A 192 5.97 17.40 -27.87
N LYS A 193 7.04 16.97 -28.53
CA LYS A 193 7.79 15.74 -28.28
C LYS A 193 8.47 15.86 -26.90
N ALA A 194 8.06 15.00 -25.94
CA ALA A 194 8.70 14.92 -24.64
C ALA A 194 10.17 14.46 -24.79
N ALA A 195 11.09 15.23 -24.24
CA ALA A 195 12.50 14.89 -24.19
C ALA A 195 12.74 13.77 -23.13
N PRO A 196 13.63 12.79 -23.40
CA PRO A 196 13.94 11.73 -22.44
C PRO A 196 14.86 12.24 -21.33
N LEU A 197 14.53 11.87 -20.09
CA LEU A 197 15.36 12.12 -18.89
C LEU A 197 16.68 11.33 -18.96
N PRO A 198 17.79 11.85 -18.41
CA PRO A 198 19.11 11.23 -18.52
C PRO A 198 19.21 9.91 -17.76
N MET A 199 19.68 8.89 -18.45
CA MET A 199 19.78 7.46 -18.07
C MET A 199 20.72 7.16 -16.90
N ALA A 200 21.56 8.08 -16.45
CA ALA A 200 22.63 7.81 -15.47
C ALA A 200 22.13 7.58 -14.01
N LYS A 201 20.92 7.99 -13.66
CA LYS A 201 20.36 7.78 -12.29
C LYS A 201 19.58 6.48 -12.11
N ILE A 202 19.30 5.78 -13.20
CA ILE A 202 18.51 4.52 -13.18
C ILE A 202 19.43 3.30 -12.93
N GLU A 203 20.71 3.38 -13.29
CA GLU A 203 21.66 2.27 -13.19
C GLU A 203 22.09 1.96 -11.76
N GLN A 204 22.23 2.97 -10.91
CA GLN A 204 22.61 2.77 -9.50
C GLN A 204 21.50 2.15 -8.64
N SER A 205 20.23 2.36 -9.01
CA SER A 205 19.09 1.71 -8.34
C SER A 205 18.85 0.28 -8.83
N ARG A 206 19.40 -0.12 -9.98
CA ARG A 206 19.29 -1.47 -10.52
C ARG A 206 20.16 -2.49 -9.77
N ASN A 207 21.35 -2.10 -9.34
CA ASN A 207 22.33 -3.02 -8.75
C ASN A 207 22.01 -3.43 -7.31
N LEU A 208 21.36 -2.56 -6.51
CA LEU A 208 20.95 -2.91 -5.13
C LEU A 208 19.75 -3.86 -5.06
N ASN A 209 18.92 -3.94 -6.12
CA ASN A 209 17.71 -4.76 -6.12
C ASN A 209 17.86 -6.10 -6.86
N VAL A 210 18.92 -6.30 -7.63
CA VAL A 210 19.18 -7.58 -8.30
C VAL A 210 19.72 -8.60 -7.31
N GLU A 211 20.44 -8.18 -6.27
CA GLU A 211 20.93 -9.10 -5.23
C GLU A 211 19.81 -9.60 -4.29
N LEU A 212 18.82 -8.76 -3.98
CA LEU A 212 17.65 -9.17 -3.19
C LEU A 212 16.70 -10.15 -3.96
N LEU A 213 16.80 -10.20 -5.28
CA LEU A 213 15.99 -11.07 -6.14
C LEU A 213 16.70 -12.33 -6.63
N LYS A 214 18.02 -12.48 -6.38
CA LYS A 214 18.80 -13.67 -6.72
C LYS A 214 18.62 -14.86 -5.77
N GLY A 215 17.84 -14.70 -4.70
CA GLY A 215 17.41 -15.81 -3.85
C GLY A 215 16.27 -16.58 -4.51
N ARG A 216 16.59 -17.73 -5.11
CA ARG A 216 15.74 -18.81 -5.65
C ARG A 216 14.37 -18.45 -6.25
N PRO A 217 13.99 -19.00 -7.40
CA PRO A 217 12.66 -18.78 -7.99
C PRO A 217 11.57 -19.18 -7.01
N MET A 218 10.52 -18.33 -6.93
CA MET A 218 9.28 -18.65 -6.21
C MET A 218 8.57 -19.79 -6.96
N GLU A 219 8.86 -21.02 -6.59
CA GLU A 219 7.95 -22.12 -6.85
C GLU A 219 6.79 -21.99 -5.87
N MET A 220 5.71 -21.40 -6.32
CA MET A 220 4.44 -21.49 -5.63
C MET A 220 3.84 -22.85 -5.96
N ASP A 221 3.63 -23.66 -4.93
CA ASP A 221 2.94 -24.93 -5.01
C ASP A 221 1.49 -24.71 -5.51
N VAL A 222 1.29 -25.00 -6.79
CA VAL A 222 0.02 -24.82 -7.52
C VAL A 222 -1.02 -25.88 -7.14
N LYS A 223 -0.72 -26.76 -6.17
CA LYS A 223 -1.55 -27.95 -5.87
C LYS A 223 -2.74 -27.76 -4.94
N SER A 224 -3.05 -26.54 -4.48
CA SER A 224 -4.17 -26.35 -3.55
C SER A 224 -5.32 -25.46 -4.02
N GLN A 225 -5.47 -25.24 -5.33
CA GLN A 225 -6.59 -24.45 -5.87
C GLN A 225 -7.58 -25.27 -6.73
N SER A 226 -7.67 -26.56 -6.53
CA SER A 226 -8.77 -27.35 -7.10
C SER A 226 -9.45 -28.06 -5.94
N VAL A 227 -10.53 -27.52 -5.47
CA VAL A 227 -11.75 -28.12 -4.92
C VAL A 227 -12.42 -27.10 -3.98
N ALA A 228 -13.44 -26.46 -4.46
CA ALA A 228 -14.75 -26.31 -3.79
C ALA A 228 -15.68 -25.58 -4.75
N ILE A 229 -16.56 -26.39 -5.30
CA ILE A 229 -17.83 -26.00 -5.92
C ILE A 229 -18.77 -25.53 -4.82
#